data_c643d66c859e34389cf9d504c2bcb11d
#
_entry.id   c643d66c859e34389cf9d504c2bcb11d
#
_cell.length_a   1.000
_cell.length_b   1.000
_cell.length_c   1.000
_cell.angle_alpha   90.00
_cell.angle_beta   90.00
_cell.angle_gamma   90.00
#
_symmetry.space_group_name_H-M   'P 1'
#
loop_
_entity.id
_entity.type
_entity.pdbx_description
1 polymer ?
#
loop_
_entity_poly.entity_id
_entity_poly.type
_entity_poly.pdbx_seq_one_letter_code
_entity_poly.pdbx_strand_id
1 'polypeptide(L)'
;VVVTLSISGALLASCGAGDATSDARRSCVYVKRAIALEARSQRPGLSASRRRGLQGTALSELLKGTSSAAAATSIDGSWNPLMTTINEAERVPLLDLEASLTRLCRIADSQTPYL
;
A
#
# COMPACT_ATOMS: atom_id res chain seq x y z
N VAL A 1 -10.40 28.97 -45.30
CA VAL A 1 -10.93 28.52 -44.01
C VAL A 1 -9.98 27.49 -43.43
N VAL A 2 -9.30 27.86 -42.41
CA VAL A 2 -8.37 26.95 -41.71
C VAL A 2 -9.06 26.40 -40.50
N VAL A 3 -9.29 25.13 -40.52
CA VAL A 3 -9.77 24.42 -39.35
C VAL A 3 -8.54 23.93 -38.56
N THR A 4 -8.23 24.61 -37.51
CA THR A 4 -7.21 24.12 -36.60
C THR A 4 -7.83 23.12 -35.68
N LEU A 5 -7.56 21.86 -35.91
CA LEU A 5 -7.86 20.80 -34.95
C LEU A 5 -6.78 20.83 -33.89
N SER A 6 -7.14 21.33 -32.75
CA SER A 6 -6.31 21.17 -31.57
C SER A 6 -6.50 19.79 -31.01
N ILE A 7 -5.53 18.95 -31.22
CA ILE A 7 -5.53 17.62 -30.63
C ILE A 7 -4.90 17.72 -29.23
N SER A 8 -5.76 17.83 -28.26
CA SER A 8 -5.38 17.83 -26.85
C SER A 8 -5.58 16.45 -26.24
N GLY A 9 -5.05 15.42 -26.88
CA GLY A 9 -5.29 14.05 -26.42
C GLY A 9 -4.08 13.34 -25.81
N ALA A 10 -2.91 14.00 -25.80
CA ALA A 10 -1.68 13.27 -25.51
C ALA A 10 -1.25 13.24 -24.04
N LEU A 11 -1.98 13.92 -23.16
CA LEU A 11 -1.55 14.08 -21.76
C LEU A 11 -2.01 12.94 -20.83
N LEU A 12 -2.92 12.07 -21.27
CA LEU A 12 -3.47 11.04 -20.40
C LEU A 12 -2.62 9.76 -20.38
N ALA A 13 -1.78 9.55 -21.36
CA ALA A 13 -1.00 8.31 -21.47
C ALA A 13 0.28 8.31 -20.62
N SER A 14 0.78 9.49 -20.21
CA SER A 14 2.03 9.60 -19.45
C SER A 14 1.85 9.46 -17.95
N CYS A 15 0.61 9.51 -17.43
CA CYS A 15 0.35 9.44 -16.01
C CYS A 15 0.25 8.00 -15.49
N GLY A 16 -0.03 7.01 -16.35
CA GLY A 16 -0.36 5.65 -15.92
C GLY A 16 0.78 4.91 -15.25
N ALA A 17 2.01 5.01 -15.75
CA ALA A 17 3.14 4.25 -15.23
C ALA A 17 3.65 4.81 -13.89
N GLY A 18 3.57 6.14 -13.68
CA GLY A 18 3.94 6.77 -12.42
C GLY A 18 2.89 6.54 -11.33
N ASP A 19 1.64 6.44 -11.73
CA ASP A 19 0.52 6.32 -10.80
C ASP A 19 0.50 4.98 -10.07
N ALA A 20 0.89 3.90 -10.73
CA ALA A 20 0.97 2.58 -10.09
C ALA A 20 1.94 2.60 -8.91
N THR A 21 3.14 3.13 -9.09
CA THR A 21 4.13 3.24 -8.02
C THR A 21 3.67 4.21 -6.94
N SER A 22 3.05 5.34 -7.31
CA SER A 22 2.49 6.29 -6.36
C SER A 22 1.39 5.65 -5.51
N ASP A 23 0.51 4.89 -6.12
CA ASP A 23 -0.55 4.18 -5.41
C ASP A 23 0.02 3.11 -4.49
N ALA A 24 1.04 2.36 -4.94
CA ALA A 24 1.71 1.39 -4.10
C ALA A 24 2.37 2.05 -2.89
N ARG A 25 3.04 3.19 -3.07
CA ARG A 25 3.63 3.96 -1.97
C ARG A 25 2.56 4.48 -1.00
N ARG A 26 1.43 4.93 -1.52
CA ARG A 26 0.32 5.37 -0.68
C ARG A 26 -0.20 4.22 0.17
N SER A 27 -0.36 3.05 -0.41
CA SER A 27 -0.71 1.84 0.33
C SER A 27 0.32 1.56 1.43
N CYS A 28 1.61 1.70 1.11
CA CYS A 28 2.69 1.43 2.04
C CYS A 28 2.76 2.42 3.22
N VAL A 29 2.19 3.61 3.11
CA VAL A 29 2.05 4.50 4.28
C VAL A 29 1.23 3.80 5.36
N TYR A 30 0.13 3.18 4.99
CA TYR A 30 -0.72 2.44 5.91
C TYR A 30 -0.07 1.15 6.41
N VAL A 31 0.65 0.45 5.53
CA VAL A 31 1.43 -0.73 5.91
C VAL A 31 2.43 -0.39 7.02
N LYS A 32 3.18 0.68 6.86
CA LYS A 32 4.20 1.09 7.84
C LYS A 32 3.56 1.49 9.17
N ARG A 33 2.43 2.17 9.14
CA ARG A 33 1.68 2.52 10.35
C ARG A 33 1.19 1.27 11.08
N ALA A 34 0.67 0.30 10.32
CA ALA A 34 0.20 -0.95 10.89
C ALA A 34 1.32 -1.74 11.55
N ILE A 35 2.47 -1.84 10.90
CA ILE A 35 3.64 -2.54 11.43
C ILE A 35 4.13 -1.86 12.72
N ALA A 36 4.14 -0.53 12.77
CA ALA A 36 4.53 0.21 13.96
C ALA A 36 3.57 -0.05 15.13
N LEU A 37 2.27 -0.10 14.87
CA LEU A 37 1.27 -0.41 15.88
C LEU A 37 1.40 -1.85 16.38
N GLU A 38 1.65 -2.78 15.47
CA GLU A 38 1.88 -4.18 15.84
C GLU A 38 3.13 -4.31 16.73
N ALA A 39 4.20 -3.61 16.39
CA ALA A 39 5.41 -3.59 17.22
C ALA A 39 5.12 -3.07 18.63
N ARG A 40 4.29 -2.03 18.75
CA ARG A 40 3.87 -1.51 20.04
C ARG A 40 3.07 -2.54 20.83
N SER A 41 2.24 -3.34 20.15
CA SER A 41 1.46 -4.39 20.80
C SER A 41 2.32 -5.50 21.38
N GLN A 42 3.56 -5.65 20.90
CA GLN A 42 4.49 -6.67 21.38
C GLN A 42 5.33 -6.22 22.57
N ARG A 43 5.18 -4.98 23.04
CA ARG A 43 5.94 -4.48 24.17
C ARG A 43 5.57 -5.22 25.45
N PRO A 44 6.57 -5.55 26.32
CA PRO A 44 6.25 -6.18 27.60
C PRO A 44 5.51 -5.21 28.52
N GLY A 45 4.73 -5.76 29.44
CA GLY A 45 3.99 -4.99 30.42
C GLY A 45 2.61 -4.49 29.98
N LEU A 46 2.20 -4.76 28.75
CA LEU A 46 0.87 -4.39 28.29
C LEU A 46 -0.18 -5.38 28.82
N SER A 47 -1.36 -4.85 29.19
CA SER A 47 -2.50 -5.69 29.49
C SER A 47 -2.97 -6.40 28.20
N ALA A 48 -3.64 -7.54 28.36
CA ALA A 48 -4.22 -8.27 27.22
C ALA A 48 -5.21 -7.40 26.44
N SER A 49 -6.01 -6.60 27.13
CA SER A 49 -6.96 -5.68 26.52
C SER A 49 -6.26 -4.63 25.66
N ARG A 50 -5.19 -4.03 26.18
CA ARG A 50 -4.43 -3.01 25.47
C ARG A 50 -3.74 -3.58 24.24
N ARG A 51 -3.18 -4.77 24.38
CA ARG A 51 -2.55 -5.49 23.26
C ARG A 51 -3.55 -5.73 22.14
N ARG A 52 -4.73 -6.26 22.47
CA ARG A 52 -5.78 -6.51 21.48
C ARG A 52 -6.24 -5.21 20.82
N GLY A 53 -6.34 -4.12 21.58
CA GLY A 53 -6.69 -2.81 21.03
C GLY A 53 -5.69 -2.32 20.00
N LEU A 54 -4.40 -2.45 20.28
CA LEU A 54 -3.34 -2.07 19.34
C LEU A 54 -3.35 -2.96 18.09
N GLN A 55 -3.54 -4.26 18.26
CA GLN A 55 -3.63 -5.20 17.14
C GLN A 55 -4.84 -4.91 16.26
N GLY A 56 -5.97 -4.58 16.85
CA GLY A 56 -7.17 -4.19 16.11
C GLY A 56 -6.96 -2.90 15.33
N THR A 57 -6.31 -1.92 15.94
CA THR A 57 -5.98 -0.66 15.25
C THR A 57 -4.99 -0.90 14.13
N ALA A 58 -3.99 -1.77 14.35
CA ALA A 58 -3.01 -2.12 13.32
C ALA A 58 -3.70 -2.72 12.10
N LEU A 59 -4.62 -3.67 12.31
CA LEU A 59 -5.38 -4.27 11.23
C LEU A 59 -6.23 -3.22 10.48
N SER A 60 -6.90 -2.37 11.22
CA SER A 60 -7.70 -1.29 10.64
C SER A 60 -6.85 -0.35 9.77
N GLU A 61 -5.68 0.05 10.24
CA GLU A 61 -4.76 0.88 9.46
C GLU A 61 -4.26 0.16 8.21
N LEU A 62 -3.91 -1.12 8.34
CA LEU A 62 -3.46 -1.90 7.19
C LEU A 62 -4.53 -1.95 6.10
N LEU A 63 -5.77 -2.21 6.48
CA LEU A 63 -6.87 -2.35 5.52
C LEU A 63 -7.20 -1.04 4.80
N LYS A 64 -6.83 0.11 5.35
CA LYS A 64 -6.94 1.39 4.64
C LYS A 64 -6.06 1.44 3.38
N GLY A 65 -5.02 0.64 3.33
CA GLY A 65 -4.14 0.56 2.17
C GLY A 65 -4.70 -0.28 1.02
N THR A 66 -5.81 -0.99 1.21
CA THR A 66 -6.36 -1.92 0.22
C THR A 66 -6.74 -1.22 -1.09
N SER A 67 -7.42 -0.09 -1.02
CA SER A 67 -7.88 0.60 -2.24
C SER A 67 -6.72 1.12 -3.08
N SER A 68 -5.67 1.65 -2.46
CA SER A 68 -4.47 2.10 -3.17
C SER A 68 -3.71 0.94 -3.78
N ALA A 69 -3.61 -0.19 -3.06
CA ALA A 69 -2.97 -1.39 -3.59
C ALA A 69 -3.76 -1.96 -4.79
N ALA A 70 -5.08 -1.94 -4.72
CA ALA A 70 -5.95 -2.35 -5.82
C ALA A 70 -5.79 -1.43 -7.03
N ALA A 71 -5.71 -0.11 -6.80
CA ALA A 71 -5.48 0.86 -7.87
C ALA A 71 -4.13 0.62 -8.54
N ALA A 72 -3.07 0.39 -7.77
CA ALA A 72 -1.76 0.05 -8.31
C ALA A 72 -1.82 -1.20 -9.16
N THR A 73 -2.49 -2.24 -8.68
CA THR A 73 -2.63 -3.52 -9.38
C THR A 73 -3.39 -3.37 -10.70
N SER A 74 -4.39 -2.48 -10.74
CA SER A 74 -5.15 -2.22 -11.97
C SER A 74 -4.31 -1.61 -13.07
N ILE A 75 -3.31 -0.81 -12.69
CA ILE A 75 -2.40 -0.17 -13.64
C ILE A 75 -1.24 -1.11 -13.99
N ASP A 76 -0.70 -1.78 -13.00
CA ASP A 76 0.43 -2.70 -13.12
C ASP A 76 0.19 -3.93 -12.25
N GLY A 77 -0.11 -5.05 -12.89
CA GLY A 77 -0.41 -6.32 -12.21
C GLY A 77 0.72 -6.85 -11.35
N SER A 78 1.95 -6.35 -11.49
CA SER A 78 3.05 -6.75 -10.63
C SER A 78 2.86 -6.31 -9.16
N TRP A 79 1.92 -5.41 -8.89
CA TRP A 79 1.55 -5.01 -7.53
C TRP A 79 0.50 -5.91 -6.89
N ASN A 80 0.01 -6.91 -7.61
CA ASN A 80 -0.96 -7.85 -7.05
C ASN A 80 -0.50 -8.50 -5.73
N PRO A 81 0.77 -8.87 -5.54
CA PRO A 81 1.22 -9.40 -4.26
C PRO A 81 1.03 -8.45 -3.08
N LEU A 82 1.16 -7.14 -3.28
CA LEU A 82 0.89 -6.17 -2.22
C LEU A 82 -0.58 -6.21 -1.81
N MET A 83 -1.48 -6.17 -2.78
CA MET A 83 -2.92 -6.21 -2.53
C MET A 83 -3.33 -7.51 -1.84
N THR A 84 -2.87 -8.66 -2.35
CA THR A 84 -3.24 -9.97 -1.79
C THR A 84 -2.66 -10.18 -0.40
N THR A 85 -1.45 -9.68 -0.13
CA THR A 85 -0.83 -9.80 1.19
C THR A 85 -1.59 -8.95 2.22
N ILE A 86 -2.01 -7.74 1.85
CA ILE A 86 -2.85 -6.92 2.73
C ILE A 86 -4.15 -7.66 3.06
N ASN A 87 -4.80 -8.25 2.06
CA ASN A 87 -6.05 -8.97 2.25
C ASN A 87 -5.88 -10.23 3.14
N GLU A 88 -4.71 -10.85 3.10
CA GLU A 88 -4.41 -12.00 3.98
C GLU A 88 -4.47 -11.64 5.46
N ALA A 89 -4.28 -10.39 5.82
CA ALA A 89 -4.31 -9.95 7.22
C ALA A 89 -5.67 -10.15 7.89
N GLU A 90 -6.72 -10.35 7.12
CA GLU A 90 -8.04 -10.70 7.67
C GLU A 90 -8.07 -12.12 8.22
N ARG A 91 -7.15 -12.99 7.79
CA ARG A 91 -7.11 -14.41 8.15
C ARG A 91 -5.82 -14.84 8.82
N VAL A 92 -4.74 -14.10 8.60
CA VAL A 92 -3.40 -14.42 9.09
C VAL A 92 -2.94 -13.25 9.97
N PRO A 93 -2.34 -13.52 11.14
CA PRO A 93 -1.83 -12.45 11.99
C PRO A 93 -0.87 -11.55 11.24
N LEU A 94 -0.96 -10.25 11.46
CA LEU A 94 -0.09 -9.26 10.80
C LEU A 94 1.39 -9.58 11.04
N LEU A 95 1.73 -10.06 12.22
CA LEU A 95 3.10 -10.42 12.56
C LEU A 95 3.70 -11.40 11.55
N ASP A 96 2.90 -12.34 11.05
CA ASP A 96 3.35 -13.35 10.08
C ASP A 96 3.50 -12.77 8.67
N LEU A 97 2.92 -11.61 8.41
CA LEU A 97 2.95 -10.94 7.10
C LEU A 97 3.98 -9.82 7.02
N GLU A 98 4.58 -9.43 8.13
CA GLU A 98 5.46 -8.26 8.19
C GLU A 98 6.65 -8.36 7.23
N ALA A 99 7.29 -9.51 7.14
CA ALA A 99 8.44 -9.68 6.27
C ALA A 99 8.08 -9.45 4.79
N SER A 100 6.94 -10.01 4.36
CA SER A 100 6.45 -9.84 2.99
C SER A 100 6.03 -8.41 2.71
N LEU A 101 5.29 -7.79 3.62
CA LEU A 101 4.86 -6.40 3.48
C LEU A 101 6.04 -5.44 3.46
N THR A 102 7.00 -5.64 4.33
CA THR A 102 8.22 -4.81 4.38
C THR A 102 8.99 -4.90 3.07
N ARG A 103 9.14 -6.11 2.53
CA ARG A 103 9.83 -6.31 1.26
C ARG A 103 9.09 -5.61 0.11
N LEU A 104 7.78 -5.76 0.02
CA LEU A 104 6.98 -5.15 -1.04
C LEU A 104 7.02 -3.62 -0.96
N CYS A 105 6.97 -3.07 0.25
CA CYS A 105 7.05 -1.63 0.43
C CYS A 105 8.46 -1.10 0.18
N ARG A 106 9.49 -1.89 0.44
CA ARG A 106 10.86 -1.53 0.05
C ARG A 106 10.98 -1.40 -1.47
N ILE A 107 10.36 -2.31 -2.21
CA ILE A 107 10.31 -2.23 -3.67
C ILE A 107 9.60 -0.96 -4.12
N ALA A 108 8.45 -0.65 -3.54
CA ALA A 108 7.71 0.57 -3.86
C ALA A 108 8.54 1.83 -3.61
N ASP A 109 9.25 1.87 -2.49
CA ASP A 109 10.05 3.04 -2.11
C ASP A 109 11.33 3.16 -2.94
N SER A 110 11.86 2.06 -3.48
CA SER A 110 13.08 2.06 -4.29
C SER A 110 12.86 2.52 -5.72
N GLN A 111 11.62 2.47 -6.21
CA GLN A 111 11.29 2.92 -7.55
C GLN A 111 11.19 4.44 -7.55
N THR A 112 12.23 5.09 -8.03
CA THR A 112 12.21 6.54 -8.17
C THR A 112 11.46 6.93 -9.43
N PRO A 113 10.57 7.93 -9.35
CA PRO A 113 9.99 8.50 -10.56
C PRO A 113 11.11 9.10 -11.40
N TYR A 114 10.99 8.96 -12.70
CA TYR A 114 11.94 9.55 -13.61
C TYR A 114 11.96 11.06 -13.43
N LEU A 115 13.14 11.57 -13.27
CA LEU A 115 13.37 13.00 -13.25
C LEU A 115 13.30 13.57 -14.66
#